data_42ef906ac16242baa756c0409a6350a6
#
_entry.id   42ef906ac16242baa756c0409a6350a6
#
_cell.length_a   1.000
_cell.length_b   1.000
_cell.length_c   1.000
_cell.angle_alpha   90.00
_cell.angle_beta   90.00
_cell.angle_gamma   90.00
#
_symmetry.space_group_name_H-M   'P 1'
#
loop_
_entity.id
_entity.type
_entity.pdbx_description
1 polymer ?
#
loop_
_entity_poly.entity_id
_entity_poly.type
_entity_poly.pdbx_seq_one_letter_code
_entity_poly.pdbx_strand_id
1 'polypeptide(L)'
;MKIVSTIEEVRAQVKEWKKEGLSIGFVPTMGYLHEGHMSLIDAAGENDKVVVSIFVNPMQFGPTEDLASYPRDLEHDAKLCEEHGVDLIFHPTPEEMYGDQFYSYVDMDVLTKELCGLSRPVHFRGVCTVVTKLFNIVTPDRAYFGQKDAQQLAVIKRMVKDLNMPLTITGCPIIREEDGLAKSSRNTYLSIEERKAALVLSRSIFLGKEMVENGERDCKKILAAMTAEIEKEPLAKIDYVKIVDLDTMQQVEKIDRGILAAIAVYIGKTRLIDNFMYELEN
;
A
#
# COMPACT_ATOMS: atom_id res chain seq x y z
N MET A 1 -17.57 -10.94 15.08
CA MET A 1 -17.30 -10.24 13.80
C MET A 1 -18.46 -10.46 12.83
N LYS A 2 -18.79 -9.46 11.97
CA LYS A 2 -19.85 -9.55 10.95
C LYS A 2 -19.21 -9.41 9.56
N ILE A 3 -19.68 -10.17 8.57
CA ILE A 3 -19.27 -10.03 7.16
C ILE A 3 -20.49 -9.53 6.39
N VAL A 4 -20.33 -8.47 5.63
CA VAL A 4 -21.38 -7.84 4.81
C VAL A 4 -20.87 -7.57 3.40
N SER A 5 -21.78 -7.56 2.43
CA SER A 5 -21.43 -7.41 1.01
C SER A 5 -22.04 -6.18 0.37
N THR A 6 -22.99 -5.52 1.03
CA THR A 6 -23.64 -4.33 0.46
C THR A 6 -23.24 -3.04 1.16
N ILE A 7 -23.25 -1.95 0.42
CA ILE A 7 -22.99 -0.59 0.92
C ILE A 7 -24.04 -0.21 1.98
N GLU A 8 -25.29 -0.64 1.79
CA GLU A 8 -26.38 -0.36 2.72
C GLU A 8 -26.13 -0.99 4.09
N GLU A 9 -25.67 -2.25 4.16
CA GLU A 9 -25.37 -2.94 5.41
C GLU A 9 -24.21 -2.26 6.17
N VAL A 10 -23.14 -1.86 5.46
CA VAL A 10 -22.03 -1.11 6.07
C VAL A 10 -22.53 0.20 6.68
N ARG A 11 -23.27 0.99 5.89
CA ARG A 11 -23.81 2.28 6.33
C ARG A 11 -24.75 2.15 7.52
N ALA A 12 -25.58 1.12 7.54
CA ALA A 12 -26.47 0.85 8.65
C ALA A 12 -25.68 0.57 9.94
N GLN A 13 -24.66 -0.29 9.87
CA GLN A 13 -23.83 -0.63 11.02
C GLN A 13 -23.01 0.57 11.52
N VAL A 14 -22.36 1.30 10.62
CA VAL A 14 -21.58 2.48 10.95
C VAL A 14 -22.44 3.57 11.58
N LYS A 15 -23.65 3.76 11.07
CA LYS A 15 -24.63 4.73 11.63
C LYS A 15 -24.99 4.41 13.08
N GLU A 16 -25.17 3.13 13.42
CA GLU A 16 -25.42 2.72 14.81
C GLU A 16 -24.22 3.05 15.71
N TRP A 17 -23.02 2.67 15.32
CA TRP A 17 -21.81 2.98 16.09
C TRP A 17 -21.59 4.47 16.30
N LYS A 18 -21.81 5.28 15.26
CA LYS A 18 -21.69 6.74 15.39
C LYS A 18 -22.75 7.38 16.29
N LYS A 19 -23.97 6.82 16.38
CA LYS A 19 -24.96 7.27 17.36
C LYS A 19 -24.54 6.99 18.81
N GLU A 20 -23.74 5.93 19.01
CA GLU A 20 -23.16 5.58 20.30
C GLU A 20 -21.91 6.40 20.61
N GLY A 21 -21.44 7.23 19.69
CA GLY A 21 -20.23 8.04 19.83
C GLY A 21 -18.93 7.26 19.64
N LEU A 22 -18.97 6.06 19.04
CA LEU A 22 -17.82 5.20 18.84
C LEU A 22 -16.97 5.65 17.65
N SER A 23 -15.65 5.62 17.84
CA SER A 23 -14.65 5.87 16.80
C SER A 23 -14.45 4.64 15.90
N ILE A 24 -14.16 4.88 14.61
CA ILE A 24 -14.03 3.83 13.60
C ILE A 24 -12.66 3.88 12.96
N GLY A 25 -11.87 2.82 13.15
CA GLY A 25 -10.65 2.53 12.41
C GLY A 25 -10.96 1.72 11.15
N PHE A 26 -10.31 2.06 10.04
CA PHE A 26 -10.55 1.40 8.76
C PHE A 26 -9.27 0.91 8.09
N VAL A 27 -9.26 -0.33 7.64
CA VAL A 27 -8.15 -0.95 6.90
C VAL A 27 -8.65 -1.42 5.54
N PRO A 28 -8.43 -0.64 4.47
CA PRO A 28 -8.78 -1.09 3.11
C PRO A 28 -7.73 -2.07 2.58
N THR A 29 -8.17 -3.25 2.15
CA THR A 29 -7.33 -4.31 1.59
C THR A 29 -7.91 -4.89 0.30
N MET A 30 -7.07 -5.63 -0.43
CA MET A 30 -7.52 -6.47 -1.53
C MET A 30 -7.71 -7.94 -1.15
N GLY A 31 -7.54 -8.27 0.13
CA GLY A 31 -7.59 -9.65 0.62
C GLY A 31 -6.25 -10.38 0.47
N TYR A 32 -6.31 -11.71 0.70
CA TYR A 32 -5.14 -12.59 0.88
C TYR A 32 -4.21 -12.05 1.94
N LEU A 33 -4.78 -11.90 3.12
CA LEU A 33 -4.18 -11.21 4.24
C LEU A 33 -2.93 -11.94 4.77
N HIS A 34 -1.99 -11.17 5.29
CA HIS A 34 -0.76 -11.64 5.88
C HIS A 34 -0.35 -10.72 7.03
N GLU A 35 0.73 -11.01 7.73
CA GLU A 35 1.19 -10.28 8.92
C GLU A 35 1.35 -8.77 8.68
N GLY A 36 1.68 -8.35 7.46
CA GLY A 36 1.69 -6.93 7.08
C GLY A 36 0.31 -6.28 7.18
N HIS A 37 -0.77 -7.00 6.81
CA HIS A 37 -2.14 -6.51 7.00
C HIS A 37 -2.56 -6.59 8.48
N MET A 38 -2.13 -7.64 9.19
CA MET A 38 -2.43 -7.77 10.62
C MET A 38 -1.88 -6.60 11.40
N SER A 39 -0.67 -6.13 11.10
CA SER A 39 -0.10 -4.94 11.76
C SER A 39 -0.92 -3.65 11.55
N LEU A 40 -1.65 -3.53 10.40
CA LEU A 40 -2.57 -2.41 10.17
C LEU A 40 -3.84 -2.56 11.00
N ILE A 41 -4.37 -3.79 11.10
CA ILE A 41 -5.56 -4.10 11.89
C ILE A 41 -5.28 -3.90 13.37
N ASP A 42 -4.13 -4.36 13.85
CA ASP A 42 -3.70 -4.15 15.24
C ASP A 42 -3.57 -2.65 15.58
N ALA A 43 -2.99 -1.86 14.66
CA ALA A 43 -2.92 -0.41 14.82
C ALA A 43 -4.32 0.23 14.79
N ALA A 44 -5.25 -0.30 13.98
CA ALA A 44 -6.63 0.19 13.95
C ALA A 44 -7.40 -0.10 15.24
N GLY A 45 -6.94 -1.07 16.04
CA GLY A 45 -7.49 -1.40 17.36
C GLY A 45 -7.39 -0.27 18.41
N GLU A 46 -6.72 0.86 18.10
CA GLU A 46 -6.80 2.07 18.93
C GLU A 46 -8.17 2.76 18.86
N ASN A 47 -9.02 2.38 17.89
CA ASN A 47 -10.40 2.86 17.77
C ASN A 47 -11.38 1.89 18.43
N ASP A 48 -12.59 2.36 18.74
CA ASP A 48 -13.63 1.54 19.39
C ASP A 48 -14.14 0.43 18.46
N LYS A 49 -14.11 0.65 17.14
CA LYS A 49 -14.55 -0.28 16.11
C LYS A 49 -13.56 -0.38 14.98
N VAL A 50 -13.30 -1.60 14.51
CA VAL A 50 -12.41 -1.89 13.38
C VAL A 50 -13.19 -2.44 12.22
N VAL A 51 -13.09 -1.76 11.08
CA VAL A 51 -13.65 -2.20 9.79
C VAL A 51 -12.53 -2.55 8.84
N VAL A 52 -12.62 -3.70 8.19
CA VAL A 52 -11.71 -4.12 7.11
C VAL A 52 -12.51 -4.24 5.82
N SER A 53 -12.03 -3.67 4.71
CA SER A 53 -12.58 -4.04 3.41
C SER A 53 -11.68 -5.06 2.72
N ILE A 54 -12.31 -6.06 2.09
CA ILE A 54 -11.65 -7.07 1.26
C ILE A 54 -12.22 -6.96 -0.14
N PHE A 55 -11.53 -6.21 -1.02
CA PHE A 55 -12.02 -5.95 -2.37
C PHE A 55 -10.87 -5.85 -3.39
N VAL A 56 -10.78 -6.84 -4.28
CA VAL A 56 -9.86 -6.79 -5.42
C VAL A 56 -10.42 -5.82 -6.45
N ASN A 57 -9.94 -4.58 -6.39
CA ASN A 57 -10.46 -3.49 -7.22
C ASN A 57 -10.00 -3.61 -8.68
N PRO A 58 -10.89 -3.90 -9.65
CA PRO A 58 -10.48 -4.05 -11.05
C PRO A 58 -9.95 -2.77 -11.68
N MET A 59 -10.37 -1.60 -11.20
CA MET A 59 -10.02 -0.31 -11.81
C MET A 59 -8.55 0.10 -11.62
N GLN A 60 -7.83 -0.53 -10.68
CA GLN A 60 -6.42 -0.21 -10.44
C GLN A 60 -5.44 -1.14 -11.15
N PHE A 61 -5.95 -2.09 -11.94
CA PHE A 61 -5.14 -3.02 -12.72
C PHE A 61 -5.15 -2.63 -14.20
N GLY A 62 -3.95 -2.58 -14.79
CA GLY A 62 -3.80 -2.44 -16.24
C GLY A 62 -4.15 -3.76 -16.96
N PRO A 63 -4.33 -3.72 -18.29
CA PRO A 63 -4.75 -4.88 -19.07
C PRO A 63 -3.80 -6.10 -19.00
N THR A 64 -2.53 -5.87 -18.65
CA THR A 64 -1.49 -6.91 -18.58
C THR A 64 -1.08 -7.26 -17.15
N GLU A 65 -1.78 -6.71 -16.16
CA GLU A 65 -1.48 -6.95 -14.75
C GLU A 65 -2.22 -8.18 -14.20
N ASP A 66 -1.89 -8.56 -12.98
CA ASP A 66 -2.25 -9.83 -12.34
C ASP A 66 -3.68 -9.90 -11.76
N LEU A 67 -4.64 -9.12 -12.27
CA LEU A 67 -6.02 -9.10 -11.75
C LEU A 67 -6.67 -10.49 -11.70
N ALA A 68 -6.52 -11.27 -12.78
CA ALA A 68 -7.15 -12.58 -12.88
C ALA A 68 -6.51 -13.62 -11.94
N SER A 69 -5.20 -13.53 -11.72
CA SER A 69 -4.42 -14.43 -10.87
C SER A 69 -4.21 -13.90 -9.45
N TYR A 70 -4.72 -12.70 -9.13
CA TYR A 70 -4.58 -12.15 -7.79
C TYR A 70 -5.22 -13.09 -6.75
N PRO A 71 -4.48 -13.50 -5.71
CA PRO A 71 -4.95 -14.53 -4.79
C PRO A 71 -6.17 -14.07 -3.98
N ARG A 72 -7.09 -14.99 -3.71
CA ARG A 72 -8.33 -14.76 -2.95
C ARG A 72 -8.60 -15.94 -2.05
N ASP A 73 -8.77 -15.69 -0.78
CA ASP A 73 -9.15 -16.68 0.22
C ASP A 73 -9.91 -15.99 1.36
N LEU A 74 -11.22 -15.81 1.16
CA LEU A 74 -12.06 -15.10 2.13
C LEU A 74 -12.17 -15.83 3.47
N GLU A 75 -12.14 -17.16 3.47
CA GLU A 75 -12.24 -17.95 4.70
C GLU A 75 -10.99 -17.75 5.57
N HIS A 76 -9.80 -17.81 4.95
CA HIS A 76 -8.55 -17.50 5.61
C HIS A 76 -8.53 -16.05 6.13
N ASP A 77 -8.91 -15.10 5.29
CA ASP A 77 -8.92 -13.68 5.63
C ASP A 77 -9.89 -13.37 6.80
N ALA A 78 -11.07 -13.97 6.78
CA ALA A 78 -12.05 -13.81 7.83
C ALA A 78 -11.57 -14.36 9.18
N LYS A 79 -10.89 -15.51 9.16
CA LYS A 79 -10.29 -16.10 10.37
C LYS A 79 -9.23 -15.16 10.97
N LEU A 80 -8.31 -14.65 10.15
CA LEU A 80 -7.30 -13.70 10.62
C LEU A 80 -7.93 -12.41 11.17
N CYS A 81 -8.94 -11.88 10.50
CA CYS A 81 -9.67 -10.70 10.96
C CYS A 81 -10.33 -10.95 12.33
N GLU A 82 -10.94 -12.12 12.54
CA GLU A 82 -11.57 -12.47 13.82
C GLU A 82 -10.55 -12.59 14.95
N GLU A 83 -9.41 -13.24 14.70
CA GLU A 83 -8.29 -13.39 15.64
C GLU A 83 -7.71 -12.03 16.06
N HIS A 84 -7.75 -11.01 15.18
CA HIS A 84 -7.24 -9.66 15.43
C HIS A 84 -8.33 -8.64 15.81
N GLY A 85 -9.52 -9.09 16.19
CA GLY A 85 -10.54 -8.24 16.79
C GLY A 85 -11.29 -7.32 15.83
N VAL A 86 -11.37 -7.65 14.53
CA VAL A 86 -12.17 -6.91 13.56
C VAL A 86 -13.65 -7.02 13.89
N ASP A 87 -14.39 -5.91 13.88
CA ASP A 87 -15.84 -5.89 14.13
C ASP A 87 -16.64 -6.17 12.86
N LEU A 88 -16.18 -5.64 11.71
CA LEU A 88 -16.90 -5.72 10.43
C LEU A 88 -15.94 -5.94 9.25
N ILE A 89 -16.22 -6.93 8.44
CA ILE A 89 -15.63 -7.10 7.11
C ILE A 89 -16.63 -6.62 6.05
N PHE A 90 -16.20 -5.72 5.19
CA PHE A 90 -16.90 -5.34 3.97
C PHE A 90 -16.28 -6.04 2.76
N HIS A 91 -17.02 -6.99 2.19
CA HIS A 91 -16.59 -7.78 1.02
C HIS A 91 -17.57 -7.61 -0.14
N PRO A 92 -17.51 -6.45 -0.85
CA PRO A 92 -18.40 -6.17 -1.96
C PRO A 92 -17.98 -6.87 -3.25
N THR A 93 -18.93 -7.00 -4.18
CA THR A 93 -18.64 -7.35 -5.56
C THR A 93 -18.29 -6.09 -6.40
N PRO A 94 -17.68 -6.25 -7.60
CA PRO A 94 -17.49 -5.12 -8.52
C PRO A 94 -18.80 -4.43 -8.90
N GLU A 95 -19.88 -5.19 -9.02
CA GLU A 95 -21.22 -4.67 -9.35
C GLU A 95 -21.76 -3.80 -8.21
N GLU A 96 -21.58 -4.20 -6.95
CA GLU A 96 -21.95 -3.40 -5.78
C GLU A 96 -21.15 -2.09 -5.73
N MET A 97 -19.86 -2.16 -6.06
CA MET A 97 -18.99 -0.99 -6.02
C MET A 97 -19.19 -0.03 -7.20
N TYR A 98 -19.48 -0.51 -8.38
CA TYR A 98 -19.47 0.31 -9.60
C TYR A 98 -20.77 0.28 -10.40
N GLY A 99 -21.68 -0.70 -10.14
CA GLY A 99 -22.89 -0.87 -10.93
C GLY A 99 -22.61 -1.17 -12.40
N ASP A 100 -23.64 -1.08 -13.22
CA ASP A 100 -23.53 -1.29 -14.68
C ASP A 100 -22.97 -0.08 -15.43
N GLN A 101 -23.07 1.12 -14.82
CA GLN A 101 -22.64 2.39 -15.41
C GLN A 101 -21.92 3.24 -14.36
N PHE A 102 -20.60 3.38 -14.51
CA PHE A 102 -19.75 4.16 -13.63
C PHE A 102 -18.94 5.20 -14.43
N TYR A 103 -19.18 6.49 -14.19
CA TYR A 103 -18.63 7.58 -14.97
C TYR A 103 -17.75 8.55 -14.18
N SER A 104 -17.65 8.38 -12.87
CA SER A 104 -16.93 9.31 -11.99
C SER A 104 -15.58 8.73 -11.56
N TYR A 105 -14.53 9.56 -11.60
CA TYR A 105 -13.20 9.18 -11.16
C TYR A 105 -12.63 10.24 -10.22
N VAL A 106 -11.79 9.80 -9.29
CA VAL A 106 -10.87 10.64 -8.54
C VAL A 106 -9.47 10.38 -9.07
N ASP A 107 -8.81 11.42 -9.52
CA ASP A 107 -7.46 11.34 -10.09
C ASP A 107 -6.49 12.22 -9.32
N MET A 108 -5.20 11.92 -9.40
CA MET A 108 -4.13 12.66 -8.74
C MET A 108 -3.08 13.04 -9.78
N ASP A 109 -2.77 14.33 -9.83
CA ASP A 109 -1.65 14.83 -10.62
C ASP A 109 -0.37 14.89 -9.78
N VAL A 110 0.75 15.28 -10.34
CA VAL A 110 2.09 15.48 -9.75
C VAL A 110 2.65 14.23 -9.06
N LEU A 111 2.07 13.77 -7.93
CA LEU A 111 2.59 12.65 -7.14
C LEU A 111 2.54 11.31 -7.88
N THR A 112 1.79 11.22 -8.97
CA THR A 112 1.62 9.99 -9.77
C THR A 112 2.42 9.97 -11.07
N LYS A 113 3.27 11.00 -11.30
CA LYS A 113 4.10 11.10 -12.53
C LYS A 113 5.41 10.36 -12.44
N GLU A 114 5.78 9.86 -11.26
CA GLU A 114 7.02 9.15 -10.99
C GLU A 114 6.74 7.75 -10.41
N LEU A 115 7.78 6.94 -10.24
CA LEU A 115 7.72 5.63 -9.59
C LEU A 115 6.64 4.70 -10.20
N CYS A 116 5.78 4.12 -9.34
CA CYS A 116 4.67 3.26 -9.77
C CYS A 116 3.66 3.98 -10.69
N GLY A 117 3.46 5.29 -10.52
CA GLY A 117 2.54 6.05 -11.37
C GLY A 117 3.01 6.15 -12.82
N LEU A 118 4.34 6.23 -13.03
CA LEU A 118 4.93 6.20 -14.37
C LEU A 118 4.82 4.80 -15.00
N SER A 119 5.12 3.75 -14.24
CA SER A 119 5.08 2.36 -14.74
C SER A 119 3.65 1.82 -14.90
N ARG A 120 2.67 2.38 -14.17
CA ARG A 120 1.28 1.91 -14.09
C ARG A 120 0.28 3.07 -14.27
N PRO A 121 0.10 3.60 -15.47
CA PRO A 121 -0.61 4.88 -15.70
C PRO A 121 -2.07 4.95 -15.20
N VAL A 122 -2.77 3.80 -15.12
CA VAL A 122 -4.18 3.76 -14.65
C VAL A 122 -4.32 3.47 -13.15
N HIS A 123 -3.22 3.06 -12.52
CA HIS A 123 -3.24 2.52 -11.16
C HIS A 123 -3.78 3.50 -10.13
N PHE A 124 -3.21 4.70 -10.05
CA PHE A 124 -3.58 5.65 -9.00
C PHE A 124 -4.95 6.27 -9.18
N ARG A 125 -5.44 6.43 -10.42
CA ARG A 125 -6.84 6.78 -10.66
C ARG A 125 -7.77 5.71 -10.07
N GLY A 126 -7.46 4.44 -10.28
CA GLY A 126 -8.20 3.33 -9.69
C GLY A 126 -8.14 3.34 -8.17
N VAL A 127 -6.95 3.55 -7.57
CA VAL A 127 -6.75 3.63 -6.13
C VAL A 127 -7.50 4.82 -5.51
N CYS A 128 -7.31 6.04 -6.03
CA CYS A 128 -7.99 7.23 -5.53
C CYS A 128 -9.52 7.08 -5.59
N THR A 129 -10.03 6.51 -6.69
CA THR A 129 -11.46 6.30 -6.87
C THR A 129 -12.03 5.31 -5.86
N VAL A 130 -11.42 4.11 -5.73
CA VAL A 130 -11.91 3.10 -4.79
C VAL A 130 -11.78 3.55 -3.34
N VAL A 131 -10.66 4.16 -2.96
CA VAL A 131 -10.43 4.62 -1.59
C VAL A 131 -11.40 5.74 -1.23
N THR A 132 -11.66 6.69 -2.13
CA THR A 132 -12.69 7.73 -1.92
C THR A 132 -14.08 7.10 -1.73
N LYS A 133 -14.44 6.10 -2.54
CA LYS A 133 -15.72 5.39 -2.35
C LYS A 133 -15.78 4.71 -0.98
N LEU A 134 -14.73 3.99 -0.61
CA LEU A 134 -14.67 3.29 0.67
C LEU A 134 -14.75 4.26 1.85
N PHE A 135 -14.07 5.41 1.80
CA PHE A 135 -14.18 6.45 2.82
C PHE A 135 -15.59 7.03 2.92
N ASN A 136 -16.28 7.23 1.79
CA ASN A 136 -17.68 7.69 1.78
C ASN A 136 -18.69 6.61 2.22
N ILE A 137 -18.34 5.34 2.17
CA ILE A 137 -19.17 4.21 2.60
C ILE A 137 -19.01 3.99 4.11
N VAL A 138 -17.75 3.85 4.57
CA VAL A 138 -17.39 3.53 5.95
C VAL A 138 -17.38 4.77 6.84
N THR A 139 -17.10 5.94 6.29
CA THR A 139 -16.92 7.21 7.01
C THR A 139 -16.08 7.08 8.28
N PRO A 140 -14.83 6.54 8.16
CA PRO A 140 -13.98 6.26 9.31
C PRO A 140 -13.43 7.54 9.94
N ASP A 141 -13.01 7.46 11.21
CA ASP A 141 -12.26 8.54 11.87
C ASP A 141 -10.77 8.45 11.52
N ARG A 142 -10.25 7.21 11.36
CA ARG A 142 -8.89 6.94 10.93
C ARG A 142 -8.84 5.81 9.92
N ALA A 143 -7.91 5.89 8.97
CA ALA A 143 -7.64 4.80 8.03
C ALA A 143 -6.14 4.49 8.00
N TYR A 144 -5.80 3.19 7.90
CA TYR A 144 -4.46 2.67 8.08
C TYR A 144 -3.93 2.07 6.78
N PHE A 145 -2.70 2.47 6.41
CA PHE A 145 -2.03 2.04 5.18
C PHE A 145 -0.58 1.68 5.44
N GLY A 146 -0.08 0.66 4.77
CA GLY A 146 1.31 0.24 4.90
C GLY A 146 2.30 1.19 4.21
N GLN A 147 3.40 1.52 4.89
CA GLN A 147 4.52 2.29 4.31
C GLN A 147 5.25 1.53 3.19
N LYS A 148 5.02 0.21 3.05
CA LYS A 148 5.54 -0.56 1.91
C LYS A 148 5.07 0.02 0.57
N ASP A 149 3.83 0.45 0.49
CA ASP A 149 3.25 1.11 -0.67
C ASP A 149 3.33 2.65 -0.48
N ALA A 150 4.58 3.15 -0.28
CA ALA A 150 4.86 4.50 0.17
C ALA A 150 4.27 5.60 -0.74
N GLN A 151 4.35 5.43 -2.07
CA GLN A 151 3.74 6.37 -3.00
C GLN A 151 2.21 6.37 -2.87
N GLN A 152 1.58 5.21 -2.69
CA GLN A 152 0.14 5.12 -2.43
C GLN A 152 -0.24 5.86 -1.14
N LEU A 153 0.53 5.67 -0.07
CA LEU A 153 0.30 6.37 1.19
C LEU A 153 0.38 7.89 1.02
N ALA A 154 1.39 8.40 0.29
CA ALA A 154 1.54 9.82 0.01
C ALA A 154 0.38 10.36 -0.83
N VAL A 155 -0.02 9.65 -1.88
CA VAL A 155 -1.16 9.99 -2.75
C VAL A 155 -2.46 10.07 -1.92
N ILE A 156 -2.72 9.09 -1.06
CA ILE A 156 -3.94 9.06 -0.24
C ILE A 156 -3.93 10.18 0.81
N LYS A 157 -2.80 10.42 1.48
CA LYS A 157 -2.67 11.56 2.41
C LYS A 157 -2.95 12.89 1.71
N ARG A 158 -2.40 13.06 0.51
CA ARG A 158 -2.61 14.26 -0.29
C ARG A 158 -4.07 14.41 -0.72
N MET A 159 -4.68 13.34 -1.20
CA MET A 159 -6.11 13.30 -1.58
C MET A 159 -7.02 13.71 -0.41
N VAL A 160 -6.80 13.11 0.76
CA VAL A 160 -7.58 13.44 1.97
C VAL A 160 -7.45 14.91 2.34
N LYS A 161 -6.22 15.45 2.29
CA LYS A 161 -5.95 16.87 2.56
C LYS A 161 -6.62 17.79 1.54
N ASP A 162 -6.43 17.54 0.25
CA ASP A 162 -6.91 18.42 -0.83
C ASP A 162 -8.44 18.40 -0.95
N LEU A 163 -9.07 17.24 -0.70
CA LEU A 163 -10.54 17.09 -0.74
C LEU A 163 -11.20 17.37 0.61
N ASN A 164 -10.45 17.83 1.62
CA ASN A 164 -10.95 18.15 2.97
C ASN A 164 -11.77 16.99 3.57
N MET A 165 -11.32 15.75 3.38
CA MET A 165 -12.00 14.59 3.94
C MET A 165 -11.79 14.54 5.46
N PRO A 166 -12.85 14.36 6.28
CA PRO A 166 -12.77 14.46 7.73
C PRO A 166 -12.27 13.18 8.40
N LEU A 167 -11.07 12.70 8.01
CA LEU A 167 -10.42 11.54 8.62
C LEU A 167 -8.89 11.72 8.65
N THR A 168 -8.25 10.95 9.51
CA THR A 168 -6.79 10.90 9.61
C THR A 168 -6.23 9.67 8.88
N ILE A 169 -5.14 9.83 8.13
CA ILE A 169 -4.42 8.71 7.51
C ILE A 169 -3.18 8.36 8.33
N THR A 170 -3.15 7.13 8.83
CA THR A 170 -2.02 6.57 9.59
C THR A 170 -1.19 5.66 8.69
N GLY A 171 0.12 5.94 8.58
CA GLY A 171 1.08 5.08 7.89
C GLY A 171 1.72 4.10 8.87
N CYS A 172 1.61 2.80 8.61
CA CYS A 172 2.20 1.76 9.46
C CYS A 172 3.50 1.23 8.86
N PRO A 173 4.50 0.87 9.71
CA PRO A 173 5.81 0.39 9.26
C PRO A 173 5.74 -0.84 8.34
N ILE A 174 6.81 -1.02 7.54
CA ILE A 174 6.96 -2.21 6.70
C ILE A 174 7.20 -3.44 7.58
N ILE A 175 6.35 -4.43 7.46
CA ILE A 175 6.57 -5.75 8.05
C ILE A 175 7.39 -6.59 7.08
N ARG A 176 8.42 -7.25 7.62
CA ARG A 176 9.36 -8.07 6.86
C ARG A 176 9.33 -9.51 7.34
N GLU A 177 9.71 -10.42 6.46
CA GLU A 177 10.04 -11.80 6.82
C GLU A 177 11.35 -11.84 7.63
N GLU A 178 11.65 -12.94 8.30
CA GLU A 178 12.86 -13.09 9.13
C GLU A 178 14.16 -12.80 8.37
N ASP A 179 14.19 -13.09 7.08
CA ASP A 179 15.33 -12.84 6.19
C ASP A 179 15.35 -11.44 5.55
N GLY A 180 14.41 -10.57 5.94
CA GLY A 180 14.35 -9.17 5.56
C GLY A 180 13.46 -8.83 4.36
N LEU A 181 12.93 -9.82 3.61
CA LEU A 181 12.03 -9.54 2.50
C LEU A 181 10.75 -8.87 2.99
N ALA A 182 10.33 -7.77 2.35
CA ALA A 182 9.07 -7.12 2.68
C ALA A 182 7.88 -8.06 2.42
N LYS A 183 6.97 -8.18 3.40
CA LYS A 183 5.76 -9.00 3.28
C LYS A 183 4.88 -8.51 2.13
N SER A 184 4.43 -9.44 1.29
CA SER A 184 3.56 -9.16 0.14
C SER A 184 2.78 -10.41 -0.26
N SER A 185 1.50 -10.26 -0.61
CA SER A 185 0.71 -11.35 -1.20
C SER A 185 1.35 -11.90 -2.48
N ARG A 186 2.11 -11.07 -3.22
CA ARG A 186 2.85 -11.48 -4.42
C ARG A 186 4.06 -12.36 -4.14
N ASN A 187 4.55 -12.45 -2.90
CA ASN A 187 5.64 -13.37 -2.55
C ASN A 187 5.25 -14.84 -2.80
N THR A 188 3.96 -15.16 -2.77
CA THR A 188 3.44 -16.51 -3.06
C THR A 188 3.58 -16.94 -4.52
N TYR A 189 3.84 -16.01 -5.44
CA TYR A 189 4.08 -16.32 -6.85
C TYR A 189 5.50 -16.84 -7.13
N LEU A 190 6.42 -16.60 -6.19
CA LEU A 190 7.83 -16.90 -6.38
C LEU A 190 8.11 -18.40 -6.24
N SER A 191 8.86 -18.95 -7.16
CA SER A 191 9.50 -20.25 -6.96
C SER A 191 10.53 -20.18 -5.82
N ILE A 192 11.02 -21.33 -5.36
CA ILE A 192 12.04 -21.39 -4.31
C ILE A 192 13.30 -20.60 -4.69
N GLU A 193 13.70 -20.66 -5.95
CA GLU A 193 14.87 -19.93 -6.48
C GLU A 193 14.59 -18.42 -6.55
N GLU A 194 13.43 -18.04 -7.10
CA GLU A 194 13.00 -16.64 -7.17
C GLU A 194 12.81 -16.03 -5.78
N ARG A 195 12.31 -16.81 -4.81
CA ARG A 195 12.17 -16.35 -3.41
C ARG A 195 13.53 -16.00 -2.78
N LYS A 196 14.58 -16.77 -3.05
CA LYS A 196 15.95 -16.48 -2.61
C LYS A 196 16.50 -15.24 -3.34
N ALA A 197 16.31 -15.16 -4.64
CA ALA A 197 16.72 -14.02 -5.45
C ALA A 197 16.06 -12.72 -5.00
N ALA A 198 14.79 -12.77 -4.55
CA ALA A 198 14.04 -11.60 -4.08
C ALA A 198 14.68 -10.88 -2.89
N LEU A 199 15.55 -11.54 -2.12
CA LEU A 199 16.30 -10.91 -1.02
C LEU A 199 17.23 -9.77 -1.48
N VAL A 200 17.54 -9.71 -2.76
CA VAL A 200 18.33 -8.59 -3.31
C VAL A 200 17.64 -7.24 -3.11
N LEU A 201 16.28 -7.21 -3.06
CA LEU A 201 15.54 -5.98 -2.81
C LEU A 201 15.85 -5.43 -1.42
N SER A 202 15.69 -6.24 -0.38
CA SER A 202 15.95 -5.80 1.00
C SER A 202 17.44 -5.46 1.21
N ARG A 203 18.37 -6.24 0.64
CA ARG A 203 19.81 -5.92 0.70
C ARG A 203 20.11 -4.55 0.09
N SER A 204 19.54 -4.26 -1.08
CA SER A 204 19.71 -2.95 -1.75
C SER A 204 19.14 -1.80 -0.91
N ILE A 205 17.95 -1.98 -0.34
CA ILE A 205 17.30 -0.99 0.52
C ILE A 205 18.12 -0.74 1.80
N PHE A 206 18.58 -1.78 2.46
CA PHE A 206 19.41 -1.64 3.67
C PHE A 206 20.76 -0.99 3.38
N LEU A 207 21.39 -1.34 2.26
CA LEU A 207 22.64 -0.67 1.82
C LEU A 207 22.42 0.84 1.60
N GLY A 208 21.38 1.23 0.87
CA GLY A 208 21.06 2.64 0.66
C GLY A 208 20.76 3.39 1.95
N LYS A 209 19.99 2.76 2.85
CA LYS A 209 19.68 3.30 4.17
C LYS A 209 20.93 3.51 5.02
N GLU A 210 21.79 2.52 5.11
CA GLU A 210 23.07 2.60 5.83
C GLU A 210 23.96 3.73 5.30
N MET A 211 24.07 3.90 3.98
CA MET A 211 24.81 5.01 3.39
C MET A 211 24.28 6.37 3.85
N VAL A 212 22.96 6.56 3.87
CA VAL A 212 22.32 7.80 4.33
C VAL A 212 22.56 8.03 5.82
N GLU A 213 22.41 7.00 6.64
CA GLU A 213 22.67 7.05 8.09
C GLU A 213 24.14 7.35 8.41
N ASN A 214 25.07 6.88 7.56
CA ASN A 214 26.50 7.19 7.65
C ASN A 214 26.88 8.56 7.04
N GLY A 215 25.91 9.38 6.65
CA GLY A 215 26.13 10.76 6.24
C GLY A 215 26.30 10.98 4.74
N GLU A 216 26.15 9.96 3.87
CA GLU A 216 26.09 10.21 2.42
C GLU A 216 24.82 11.00 2.06
N ARG A 217 24.98 12.03 1.26
CA ARG A 217 23.89 12.92 0.84
C ARG A 217 23.79 13.07 -0.67
N ASP A 218 24.72 12.53 -1.42
CA ASP A 218 24.70 12.49 -2.89
C ASP A 218 23.81 11.34 -3.37
N CYS A 219 22.62 11.67 -3.88
CA CYS A 219 21.68 10.67 -4.36
C CYS A 219 22.25 9.81 -5.50
N LYS A 220 23.13 10.34 -6.35
CA LYS A 220 23.73 9.57 -7.44
C LYS A 220 24.60 8.43 -6.93
N LYS A 221 25.36 8.67 -5.86
CA LYS A 221 26.20 7.63 -5.24
C LYS A 221 25.35 6.54 -4.59
N ILE A 222 24.30 6.93 -3.86
CA ILE A 222 23.40 6.00 -3.19
C ILE A 222 22.69 5.14 -4.25
N LEU A 223 22.11 5.78 -5.28
CA LEU A 223 21.44 5.07 -6.38
C LEU A 223 22.36 4.11 -7.11
N ALA A 224 23.61 4.50 -7.37
CA ALA A 224 24.60 3.64 -8.01
C ALA A 224 24.90 2.39 -7.17
N ALA A 225 25.07 2.55 -5.85
CA ALA A 225 25.32 1.44 -4.94
C ALA A 225 24.11 0.49 -4.86
N MET A 226 22.91 1.04 -4.72
CA MET A 226 21.65 0.26 -4.68
C MET A 226 21.43 -0.52 -5.98
N THR A 227 21.66 0.12 -7.12
CA THR A 227 21.55 -0.48 -8.45
C THR A 227 22.54 -1.62 -8.62
N ALA A 228 23.81 -1.38 -8.29
CA ALA A 228 24.86 -2.38 -8.38
C ALA A 228 24.61 -3.60 -7.47
N GLU A 229 23.96 -3.42 -6.31
CA GLU A 229 23.55 -4.53 -5.46
C GLU A 229 22.50 -5.40 -6.15
N ILE A 230 21.47 -4.78 -6.78
CA ILE A 230 20.41 -5.50 -7.48
C ILE A 230 20.96 -6.24 -8.70
N GLU A 231 21.88 -5.63 -9.45
CA GLU A 231 22.49 -6.20 -10.66
C GLU A 231 23.36 -7.45 -10.40
N LYS A 232 23.73 -7.74 -9.14
CA LYS A 232 24.38 -8.99 -8.77
C LYS A 232 23.47 -10.21 -8.92
N GLU A 233 22.16 -10.01 -8.94
CA GLU A 233 21.17 -11.08 -9.03
C GLU A 233 20.69 -11.29 -10.48
N PRO A 234 21.04 -12.39 -11.14
CA PRO A 234 20.69 -12.63 -12.55
C PRO A 234 19.19 -12.73 -12.83
N LEU A 235 18.38 -13.11 -11.82
CA LEU A 235 16.92 -13.18 -11.96
C LEU A 235 16.22 -11.82 -11.75
N ALA A 236 16.98 -10.80 -11.33
CA ALA A 236 16.43 -9.48 -11.08
C ALA A 236 16.45 -8.62 -12.36
N LYS A 237 15.32 -7.99 -12.65
CA LYS A 237 15.20 -6.96 -13.70
C LYS A 237 14.63 -5.69 -13.07
N ILE A 238 15.43 -4.64 -13.03
CA ILE A 238 15.04 -3.36 -12.45
C ILE A 238 13.95 -2.71 -13.31
N ASP A 239 12.85 -2.30 -12.68
CA ASP A 239 11.87 -1.38 -13.22
C ASP A 239 12.30 0.06 -12.89
N TYR A 240 12.54 0.35 -11.61
CA TYR A 240 13.18 1.59 -11.19
C TYR A 240 13.95 1.44 -9.86
N VAL A 241 14.97 2.29 -9.69
CA VAL A 241 15.64 2.62 -8.43
C VAL A 241 15.68 4.13 -8.35
N LYS A 242 14.99 4.75 -7.41
CA LYS A 242 14.83 6.21 -7.34
C LYS A 242 14.88 6.74 -5.91
N ILE A 243 15.38 7.96 -5.77
CA ILE A 243 15.24 8.76 -4.55
C ILE A 243 14.44 10.00 -4.90
N VAL A 244 13.34 10.19 -4.17
CA VAL A 244 12.40 11.29 -4.39
C VAL A 244 12.12 12.04 -3.09
N ASP A 245 11.70 13.28 -3.21
CA ASP A 245 11.18 14.09 -2.11
C ASP A 245 9.90 13.47 -1.55
N LEU A 246 9.75 13.41 -0.23
CA LEU A 246 8.60 12.77 0.45
C LEU A 246 7.25 13.44 0.16
N ASP A 247 7.24 14.76 -0.05
CA ASP A 247 6.01 15.53 -0.20
C ASP A 247 5.55 15.62 -1.66
N THR A 248 6.52 15.71 -2.58
CA THR A 248 6.25 15.99 -3.99
C THR A 248 6.43 14.77 -4.90
N MET A 249 7.08 13.71 -4.41
CA MET A 249 7.48 12.52 -5.20
C MET A 249 8.38 12.85 -6.40
N GLN A 250 8.98 14.05 -6.45
CA GLN A 250 9.91 14.45 -7.49
C GLN A 250 11.33 14.02 -7.16
N GLN A 251 12.12 13.66 -8.18
CA GLN A 251 13.50 13.22 -7.99
C GLN A 251 14.34 14.33 -7.37
N VAL A 252 15.26 13.95 -6.48
CA VAL A 252 16.22 14.85 -5.84
C VAL A 252 17.65 14.41 -6.13
N GLU A 253 18.56 15.38 -6.24
CA GLU A 253 19.99 15.11 -6.48
C GLU A 253 20.79 15.01 -5.18
N LYS A 254 20.31 15.66 -4.12
CA LYS A 254 20.95 15.71 -2.81
C LYS A 254 19.91 15.59 -1.70
N ILE A 255 20.26 14.91 -0.63
CA ILE A 255 19.42 14.77 0.56
C ILE A 255 19.60 15.99 1.46
N ASP A 256 18.74 16.99 1.26
CA ASP A 256 18.63 18.22 2.06
C ASP A 256 17.24 18.41 2.67
N ARG A 257 16.39 17.37 2.56
CA ARG A 257 15.01 17.30 3.04
C ARG A 257 14.60 15.86 3.25
N GLY A 258 13.36 15.62 3.68
CA GLY A 258 12.77 14.27 3.77
C GLY A 258 12.73 13.58 2.40
N ILE A 259 13.19 12.33 2.35
CA ILE A 259 13.25 11.55 1.11
C ILE A 259 12.62 10.17 1.25
N LEU A 260 12.14 9.66 0.12
CA LEU A 260 11.79 8.27 -0.10
C LEU A 260 12.78 7.67 -1.11
N ALA A 261 13.55 6.66 -0.68
CA ALA A 261 14.28 5.80 -1.59
C ALA A 261 13.44 4.56 -1.89
N ALA A 262 13.06 4.38 -3.15
CA ALA A 262 12.12 3.35 -3.58
C ALA A 262 12.65 2.55 -4.75
N ILE A 263 12.39 1.24 -4.72
CA ILE A 263 12.74 0.31 -5.79
C ILE A 263 11.53 -0.47 -6.26
N ALA A 264 11.50 -0.79 -7.54
CA ALA A 264 10.64 -1.81 -8.10
C ALA A 264 11.50 -2.72 -8.99
N VAL A 265 11.41 -4.02 -8.74
CA VAL A 265 12.24 -5.02 -9.38
C VAL A 265 11.38 -6.22 -9.75
N TYR A 266 11.50 -6.69 -10.97
CA TYR A 266 10.96 -7.98 -11.39
C TYR A 266 11.92 -9.08 -10.98
N ILE A 267 11.42 -10.08 -10.26
CA ILE A 267 12.10 -11.35 -10.05
C ILE A 267 11.34 -12.39 -10.89
N GLY A 268 11.98 -12.86 -11.94
CA GLY A 268 11.25 -13.57 -12.99
C GLY A 268 10.13 -12.72 -13.57
N LYS A 269 8.88 -13.15 -13.37
CA LYS A 269 7.67 -12.40 -13.81
C LYS A 269 7.04 -11.55 -12.71
N THR A 270 7.43 -11.76 -11.46
CA THR A 270 6.81 -11.13 -10.29
C THR A 270 7.44 -9.78 -10.01
N ARG A 271 6.64 -8.71 -10.08
CA ARG A 271 7.06 -7.36 -9.72
C ARG A 271 6.94 -7.14 -8.21
N LEU A 272 8.07 -6.90 -7.58
CA LEU A 272 8.18 -6.60 -6.15
C LEU A 272 8.64 -5.15 -5.93
N ILE A 273 8.23 -4.57 -4.81
CA ILE A 273 8.64 -3.23 -4.40
C ILE A 273 9.16 -3.24 -2.97
N ASP A 274 10.08 -2.32 -2.71
CA ASP A 274 10.56 -2.04 -1.35
C ASP A 274 11.03 -0.58 -1.27
N ASN A 275 11.18 -0.06 -0.05
CA ASN A 275 11.60 1.32 0.16
C ASN A 275 12.16 1.55 1.57
N PHE A 276 12.79 2.72 1.75
CA PHE A 276 12.96 3.34 3.06
C PHE A 276 12.69 4.85 2.97
N MET A 277 12.23 5.41 4.08
CA MET A 277 12.08 6.85 4.26
C MET A 277 13.19 7.36 5.18
N TYR A 278 13.64 8.57 4.93
CA TYR A 278 14.58 9.28 5.79
C TYR A 278 14.10 10.72 5.95
N GLU A 279 13.92 11.15 7.18
CA GLU A 279 13.58 12.52 7.53
C GLU A 279 14.83 13.16 8.16
N LEU A 280 15.14 14.40 7.79
CA LEU A 280 16.20 15.15 8.46
C LEU A 280 15.70 15.54 9.85
N GLU A 281 16.49 15.23 10.87
CA GLU A 281 16.28 15.80 12.20
C GLU A 281 16.50 17.32 12.11
N ASN A 282 15.51 18.10 12.50
CA ASN A 282 15.55 19.55 12.56
C ASN A 282 16.45 20.04 13.70
#